data_781fe5cf5623e8b03cc8b145f5aae065
#
_entry.id   781fe5cf5623e8b03cc8b145f5aae065
#
_cell.length_a   1.000
_cell.length_b   1.000
_cell.length_c   1.000
_cell.angle_alpha   90.00
_cell.angle_beta   90.00
_cell.angle_gamma   90.00
#
_symmetry.space_group_name_H-M   'P 1'
#
loop_
_entity.id
_entity.type
_entity.pdbx_description
1 polymer ?
#
loop_
_entity_poly.entity_id
_entity_poly.type
_entity_poly.pdbx_seq_one_letter_code
_entity_poly.pdbx_strand_id
1 'polypeptide(L)'
;MDNIADTVEQFAPTVKFDIPNGPCYSTDGHLYIAERNRVLWFPAAEYFMESPDTVAIPIINQGDLIPVAEESYNHTARVCAINPKDNKLYVSMGQPFNVAGPDKYPLYDQVGIGGMIRFNRFPGKLDREVVAIGIRNSVGHAFNPKDGTLWFTDNQVDGMGDETPPGELNKA
;
A
#
# COMPACT_ATOMS: atom_id res chain seq x y z
N MET A 1 -10.17 30.94 1.45
CA MET A 1 -9.29 29.91 0.83
C MET A 1 -9.76 29.77 -0.60
N ASP A 2 -8.87 29.91 -1.56
CA ASP A 2 -9.19 29.88 -3.00
C ASP A 2 -8.98 28.49 -3.63
N ASN A 3 -8.59 27.49 -2.84
CA ASN A 3 -8.27 26.12 -3.25
C ASN A 3 -7.08 26.03 -4.24
N ILE A 4 -6.22 27.01 -4.26
CA ILE A 4 -4.99 27.03 -5.04
C ILE A 4 -3.82 26.86 -4.08
N ALA A 5 -2.87 25.99 -4.39
CA ALA A 5 -1.65 25.85 -3.62
C ALA A 5 -0.74 27.06 -3.85
N ASP A 6 -0.26 27.68 -2.78
CA ASP A 6 0.68 28.79 -2.86
C ASP A 6 2.05 28.35 -3.39
N THR A 7 2.44 27.11 -3.08
CA THR A 7 3.71 26.49 -3.50
C THR A 7 3.50 25.02 -3.82
N VAL A 8 4.17 24.53 -4.84
CA VAL A 8 4.21 23.09 -5.21
C VAL A 8 5.67 22.70 -5.39
N GLU A 9 6.14 21.78 -4.59
CA GLU A 9 7.53 21.31 -4.62
C GLU A 9 7.61 19.79 -4.73
N GLN A 10 8.70 19.29 -5.33
CA GLN A 10 8.94 17.87 -5.44
C GLN A 10 9.50 17.33 -4.13
N PHE A 11 8.77 16.43 -3.48
CA PHE A 11 9.27 15.71 -2.31
C PHE A 11 10.35 14.70 -2.71
N ALA A 12 11.45 14.63 -1.95
CA ALA A 12 12.54 13.67 -2.10
C ALA A 12 13.09 13.53 -3.54
N PRO A 13 13.56 14.61 -4.19
CA PRO A 13 13.94 14.61 -5.61
C PRO A 13 15.13 13.66 -5.94
N THR A 14 15.92 13.29 -4.94
CA THR A 14 17.06 12.36 -5.10
C THR A 14 16.67 10.88 -4.99
N VAL A 15 15.46 10.59 -4.51
CA VAL A 15 14.94 9.22 -4.40
C VAL A 15 14.32 8.78 -5.72
N LYS A 16 14.83 7.68 -6.28
CA LYS A 16 14.18 7.04 -7.43
C LYS A 16 13.04 6.18 -6.94
N PHE A 17 11.82 6.64 -7.18
CA PHE A 17 10.60 5.89 -6.90
C PHE A 17 10.26 4.93 -8.05
N ASP A 18 9.73 3.74 -7.71
CA ASP A 18 9.19 2.76 -8.64
C ASP A 18 7.67 2.65 -8.47
N ILE A 19 6.93 3.45 -9.22
CA ILE A 19 5.47 3.53 -9.17
C ILE A 19 4.97 3.77 -7.73
N PRO A 20 5.33 4.89 -7.08
CA PRO A 20 4.85 5.23 -5.75
C PRO A 20 3.35 5.52 -5.81
N ASN A 21 2.58 4.93 -4.92
CA ASN A 21 1.13 5.16 -4.91
C ASN A 21 0.52 5.29 -3.52
N GLY A 22 1.13 4.80 -2.51
CA GLY A 22 0.52 4.77 -1.19
C GLY A 22 1.30 5.63 -0.18
N PRO A 23 1.20 6.96 -0.20
CA PRO A 23 1.72 7.75 0.91
C PRO A 23 0.79 7.62 2.12
N CYS A 24 1.33 7.29 3.27
CA CYS A 24 0.62 7.34 4.52
C CYS A 24 1.46 8.00 5.61
N TYR A 25 0.86 8.97 6.26
CA TYR A 25 1.48 9.78 7.29
C TYR A 25 0.97 9.36 8.67
N SER A 26 1.88 9.27 9.62
CA SER A 26 1.59 8.96 11.00
C SER A 26 1.59 10.21 11.85
N THR A 27 0.71 10.27 12.85
CA THR A 27 0.61 11.41 13.78
C THR A 27 1.88 11.64 14.60
N ASP A 28 2.81 10.70 14.59
CA ASP A 28 4.13 10.83 15.22
C ASP A 28 5.23 11.37 14.28
N GLY A 29 4.85 11.91 13.10
CA GLY A 29 5.76 12.60 12.18
C GLY A 29 6.43 11.71 11.14
N HIS A 30 6.03 10.44 11.02
CA HIS A 30 6.62 9.51 10.06
C HIS A 30 5.78 9.39 8.79
N LEU A 31 6.42 9.50 7.63
CA LEU A 31 5.81 9.24 6.34
C LEU A 31 6.28 7.88 5.82
N TYR A 32 5.35 7.14 5.24
CA TYR A 32 5.62 5.89 4.53
C TYR A 32 5.15 6.01 3.10
N ILE A 33 5.91 5.44 2.16
CA ILE A 33 5.53 5.36 0.75
C ILE A 33 5.64 3.91 0.32
N ALA A 34 4.50 3.33 -0.02
CA ALA A 34 4.44 2.02 -0.62
C ALA A 34 4.54 2.14 -2.14
N GLU A 35 5.44 1.37 -2.72
CA GLU A 35 5.69 1.29 -4.15
C GLU A 35 5.29 -0.09 -4.69
N ARG A 36 5.40 -0.28 -5.97
CA ARG A 36 5.06 -1.56 -6.62
C ARG A 36 5.66 -2.77 -5.90
N ASN A 37 6.95 -2.73 -5.54
CA ASN A 37 7.64 -3.85 -4.89
C ASN A 37 8.65 -3.41 -3.83
N ARG A 38 8.35 -2.31 -3.10
CA ARG A 38 9.16 -1.77 -2.01
C ARG A 38 8.29 -0.96 -1.05
N VAL A 39 8.73 -0.82 0.20
CA VAL A 39 8.14 0.13 1.15
C VAL A 39 9.23 0.97 1.78
N LEU A 40 9.11 2.28 1.67
CA LEU A 40 10.03 3.26 2.23
C LEU A 40 9.45 3.94 3.46
N TRP A 41 10.31 4.23 4.42
CA TRP A 41 10.06 5.05 5.59
C TRP A 41 10.88 6.33 5.54
N PHE A 42 10.23 7.45 5.80
CA PHE A 42 10.82 8.78 5.92
C PHE A 42 10.60 9.27 7.36
N PRO A 43 11.63 9.16 8.23
CA PRO A 43 11.47 9.38 9.66
C PRO A 43 11.22 10.84 10.06
N ALA A 44 11.51 11.79 9.18
CA ALA A 44 11.41 13.21 9.47
C ALA A 44 10.93 13.99 8.24
N ALA A 45 9.94 13.44 7.52
CA ALA A 45 9.49 13.96 6.23
C ALA A 45 9.12 15.45 6.27
N GLU A 46 8.44 15.91 7.32
CA GLU A 46 7.99 17.28 7.47
C GLU A 46 9.13 18.30 7.62
N TYR A 47 10.30 17.88 8.13
CA TYR A 47 11.47 18.73 8.30
C TYR A 47 12.34 18.82 7.04
N PHE A 48 12.12 17.95 6.07
CA PHE A 48 12.92 17.81 4.85
C PHE A 48 12.10 17.99 3.57
N MET A 49 10.91 18.55 3.65
CA MET A 49 10.05 18.73 2.46
C MET A 49 10.74 19.59 1.39
N GLU A 50 11.50 20.59 1.82
CA GLU A 50 12.23 21.50 0.93
C GLU A 50 13.70 21.07 0.72
N SER A 51 14.11 19.94 1.26
CA SER A 51 15.51 19.48 1.17
C SER A 51 15.68 18.41 0.10
N PRO A 52 16.71 18.52 -0.77
CA PRO A 52 17.05 17.46 -1.70
C PRO A 52 17.58 16.18 -0.99
N ASP A 53 18.06 16.31 0.24
CA ASP A 53 18.74 15.25 1.00
C ASP A 53 17.78 14.56 1.98
N THR A 54 16.60 14.20 1.51
CA THR A 54 15.62 13.46 2.32
C THR A 54 16.10 12.04 2.63
N VAL A 55 16.07 11.68 3.91
CA VAL A 55 16.41 10.32 4.35
C VAL A 55 15.26 9.37 4.05
N ALA A 56 15.49 8.39 3.19
CA ALA A 56 14.57 7.30 2.88
C ALA A 56 15.18 5.96 3.33
N ILE A 57 14.48 5.25 4.19
CA ILE A 57 14.94 3.96 4.73
C ILE A 57 13.98 2.86 4.27
N PRO A 58 14.45 1.82 3.57
CA PRO A 58 13.58 0.72 3.20
C PRO A 58 13.20 -0.11 4.43
N ILE A 59 11.89 -0.30 4.63
CA ILE A 59 11.32 -1.30 5.55
C ILE A 59 11.24 -2.64 4.83
N ILE A 60 10.81 -2.59 3.56
CA ILE A 60 10.85 -3.72 2.62
C ILE A 60 11.70 -3.25 1.44
N ASN A 61 12.78 -3.99 1.13
CA ASN A 61 13.67 -3.63 0.04
C ASN A 61 12.98 -3.81 -1.32
N GLN A 62 13.58 -3.24 -2.35
CA GLN A 62 13.14 -3.45 -3.72
C GLN A 62 13.21 -4.94 -4.08
N GLY A 63 12.07 -5.50 -4.52
CA GLY A 63 11.94 -6.90 -4.89
C GLY A 63 11.51 -7.84 -3.76
N ASP A 64 11.33 -7.34 -2.52
CA ASP A 64 11.01 -8.17 -1.35
C ASP A 64 9.53 -8.07 -0.92
N LEU A 65 8.76 -7.14 -1.48
CA LEU A 65 7.34 -7.00 -1.15
C LEU A 65 6.51 -8.14 -1.77
N ILE A 66 6.77 -8.43 -3.04
CA ILE A 66 6.20 -9.57 -3.79
C ILE A 66 7.33 -10.29 -4.56
N PRO A 67 7.16 -11.58 -4.93
CA PRO A 67 8.11 -12.23 -5.83
C PRO A 67 8.27 -11.43 -7.13
N VAL A 68 9.52 -11.21 -7.56
CA VAL A 68 9.82 -10.43 -8.77
C VAL A 68 9.13 -11.00 -10.02
N ALA A 69 8.94 -12.32 -10.09
CA ALA A 69 8.20 -12.97 -11.18
C ALA A 69 6.71 -12.59 -11.24
N GLU A 70 6.16 -12.05 -10.17
CA GLU A 70 4.78 -11.57 -10.08
C GLU A 70 4.68 -10.04 -10.23
N GLU A 71 5.76 -9.34 -10.53
CA GLU A 71 5.69 -7.92 -10.86
C GLU A 71 4.92 -7.69 -12.16
N SER A 72 4.06 -6.68 -12.15
CA SER A 72 3.22 -6.28 -13.27
C SER A 72 3.04 -4.77 -13.27
N TYR A 73 2.52 -4.24 -14.36
CA TYR A 73 2.01 -2.87 -14.42
C TYR A 73 0.51 -2.78 -14.14
N ASN A 74 -0.17 -3.93 -13.96
CA ASN A 74 -1.57 -3.97 -13.51
C ASN A 74 -1.64 -3.93 -11.99
N HIS A 75 -2.61 -3.21 -11.45
CA HIS A 75 -2.93 -3.11 -10.02
C HIS A 75 -1.69 -2.86 -9.14
N THR A 76 -0.83 -1.96 -9.58
CA THR A 76 0.43 -1.61 -8.89
C THR A 76 0.24 -0.71 -7.68
N ALA A 77 -0.95 -0.14 -7.52
CA ALA A 77 -1.27 0.67 -6.36
C ALA A 77 -1.08 -0.14 -5.06
N ARG A 78 -0.33 0.45 -4.14
CA ARG A 78 -0.03 -0.12 -2.81
C ARG A 78 -0.49 0.89 -1.78
N VAL A 79 -1.81 0.95 -1.58
CA VAL A 79 -2.37 1.86 -0.58
C VAL A 79 -1.90 1.42 0.80
N CYS A 80 -1.46 2.37 1.62
CA CYS A 80 -1.06 2.07 2.99
C CYS A 80 -1.88 2.86 4.02
N ALA A 81 -1.98 2.31 5.22
CA ALA A 81 -2.50 2.99 6.40
C ALA A 81 -1.88 2.40 7.67
N ILE A 82 -1.79 3.21 8.73
CA ILE A 82 -1.32 2.77 10.03
C ILE A 82 -2.53 2.52 10.93
N ASN A 83 -2.60 1.32 11.50
CA ASN A 83 -3.66 0.99 12.43
C ASN A 83 -3.35 1.65 13.79
N PRO A 84 -4.25 2.50 14.31
CA PRO A 84 -4.04 3.19 15.58
C PRO A 84 -4.02 2.27 16.82
N LYS A 85 -4.46 1.02 16.69
CA LYS A 85 -4.50 0.07 17.81
C LYS A 85 -3.25 -0.77 17.94
N ASP A 86 -2.76 -1.35 16.83
CA ASP A 86 -1.58 -2.23 16.84
C ASP A 86 -0.31 -1.52 16.38
N ASN A 87 -0.44 -0.28 15.88
CA ASN A 87 0.66 0.55 15.37
C ASN A 87 1.44 -0.11 14.22
N LYS A 88 0.83 -1.07 13.52
CA LYS A 88 1.40 -1.71 12.32
C LYS A 88 1.02 -0.96 11.06
N LEU A 89 1.86 -1.08 10.04
CA LEU A 89 1.59 -0.60 8.69
C LEU A 89 0.82 -1.68 7.93
N TYR A 90 -0.31 -1.30 7.36
CA TYR A 90 -1.14 -2.14 6.48
C TYR A 90 -0.95 -1.69 5.04
N VAL A 91 -0.80 -2.64 4.13
CA VAL A 91 -0.61 -2.37 2.69
C VAL A 91 -1.49 -3.28 1.87
N SER A 92 -2.29 -2.70 0.97
CA SER A 92 -3.07 -3.46 -0.01
C SER A 92 -2.18 -3.92 -1.17
N MET A 93 -2.48 -5.10 -1.70
CA MET A 93 -1.70 -5.73 -2.76
C MET A 93 -2.61 -6.29 -3.86
N GLY A 94 -2.82 -5.52 -4.92
CA GLY A 94 -3.62 -5.94 -6.07
C GLY A 94 -3.00 -7.13 -6.82
N GLN A 95 -3.85 -7.93 -7.48
CA GLN A 95 -3.42 -9.03 -8.33
C GLN A 95 -2.71 -8.51 -9.59
N PRO A 96 -1.64 -9.17 -10.08
CA PRO A 96 -0.94 -8.77 -11.30
C PRO A 96 -1.76 -8.90 -12.59
N PHE A 97 -2.90 -9.57 -12.54
CA PHE A 97 -3.78 -9.87 -13.68
C PHE A 97 -5.19 -9.35 -13.44
N ASN A 98 -5.96 -9.19 -14.53
CA ASN A 98 -7.40 -8.92 -14.42
C ASN A 98 -8.10 -10.03 -13.62
N VAL A 99 -7.79 -11.30 -13.96
CA VAL A 99 -8.19 -12.50 -13.22
C VAL A 99 -6.98 -13.40 -13.09
N ALA A 100 -6.59 -13.72 -11.88
CA ALA A 100 -5.52 -14.69 -11.63
C ALA A 100 -6.00 -16.13 -11.88
N GLY A 101 -5.15 -16.96 -12.48
CA GLY A 101 -5.41 -18.38 -12.60
C GLY A 101 -5.37 -19.11 -11.25
N PRO A 102 -6.11 -20.22 -11.09
CA PRO A 102 -6.15 -20.97 -9.84
C PRO A 102 -4.79 -21.51 -9.37
N ASP A 103 -3.88 -21.72 -10.31
CA ASP A 103 -2.50 -22.13 -10.04
C ASP A 103 -1.69 -21.11 -9.25
N LYS A 104 -2.13 -19.84 -9.27
CA LYS A 104 -1.50 -18.74 -8.54
C LYS A 104 -1.97 -18.61 -7.08
N TYR A 105 -3.15 -19.11 -6.76
CA TYR A 105 -3.76 -18.87 -5.43
C TYR A 105 -2.90 -19.34 -4.26
N PRO A 106 -2.24 -20.50 -4.26
CA PRO A 106 -1.41 -20.93 -3.13
C PRO A 106 -0.26 -19.95 -2.83
N LEU A 107 0.37 -19.40 -3.88
CA LEU A 107 1.40 -18.38 -3.73
C LEU A 107 0.81 -17.06 -3.24
N TYR A 108 -0.31 -16.64 -3.83
CA TYR A 108 -0.93 -15.35 -3.52
C TYR A 108 -1.44 -15.31 -2.08
N ASP A 109 -2.08 -16.36 -1.62
CA ASP A 109 -2.54 -16.48 -0.23
C ASP A 109 -1.36 -16.46 0.76
N GLN A 110 -0.24 -17.09 0.39
CA GLN A 110 0.96 -17.11 1.22
C GLN A 110 1.61 -15.73 1.35
N VAL A 111 1.68 -14.95 0.25
CA VAL A 111 2.40 -13.67 0.21
C VAL A 111 1.49 -12.46 0.32
N GLY A 112 0.17 -12.65 0.25
CA GLY A 112 -0.85 -11.62 0.37
C GLY A 112 -1.11 -10.84 -0.91
N ILE A 113 -0.74 -11.36 -2.10
CA ILE A 113 -1.14 -10.79 -3.39
C ILE A 113 -2.65 -11.03 -3.58
N GLY A 114 -3.36 -10.05 -4.10
CA GLY A 114 -4.82 -10.11 -4.11
C GLY A 114 -5.37 -10.11 -2.69
N GLY A 115 -4.85 -9.23 -1.86
CA GLY A 115 -5.17 -9.16 -0.46
C GLY A 115 -4.59 -7.94 0.25
N MET A 116 -4.36 -8.11 1.52
CA MET A 116 -3.75 -7.09 2.37
C MET A 116 -2.79 -7.74 3.36
N ILE A 117 -1.65 -7.08 3.57
CA ILE A 117 -0.65 -7.47 4.56
C ILE A 117 -0.53 -6.40 5.64
N ARG A 118 -0.05 -6.81 6.82
CA ARG A 118 0.43 -5.90 7.84
C ARG A 118 1.81 -6.30 8.33
N PHE A 119 2.57 -5.35 8.83
CA PHE A 119 3.91 -5.57 9.36
C PHE A 119 4.36 -4.44 10.27
N ASN A 120 5.46 -4.66 10.99
CA ASN A 120 6.08 -3.63 11.81
C ASN A 120 6.54 -2.47 10.93
N ARG A 121 6.14 -1.25 11.28
CA ARG A 121 6.40 -0.05 10.49
C ARG A 121 7.80 0.56 10.67
N PHE A 122 8.62 -0.01 11.55
CA PHE A 122 10.01 0.41 11.75
C PHE A 122 11.00 -0.67 11.31
N PRO A 123 12.23 -0.30 10.93
CA PRO A 123 13.28 -1.25 10.60
C PRO A 123 13.55 -2.26 11.72
N GLY A 124 13.85 -3.51 11.35
CA GLY A 124 14.09 -4.61 12.28
C GLY A 124 13.33 -5.87 11.87
N LYS A 125 12.76 -6.57 12.85
CA LYS A 125 11.92 -7.74 12.54
C LYS A 125 10.64 -7.27 11.87
N LEU A 126 10.45 -7.65 10.61
CA LEU A 126 9.30 -7.21 9.80
C LEU A 126 7.97 -7.71 10.37
N ASP A 127 7.92 -8.96 10.84
CA ASP A 127 6.73 -9.58 11.43
C ASP A 127 5.50 -9.46 10.51
N ARG A 128 5.70 -9.86 9.23
CA ARG A 128 4.71 -9.78 8.17
C ARG A 128 3.60 -10.79 8.38
N GLU A 129 2.36 -10.35 8.26
CA GLU A 129 1.17 -11.17 8.34
C GLU A 129 0.23 -10.85 7.16
N VAL A 130 -0.43 -11.85 6.61
CA VAL A 130 -1.52 -11.68 5.64
C VAL A 130 -2.82 -11.53 6.45
N VAL A 131 -3.55 -10.44 6.23
CA VAL A 131 -4.77 -10.13 7.01
C VAL A 131 -6.05 -10.21 6.20
N ALA A 132 -5.95 -10.21 4.87
CA ALA A 132 -7.07 -10.44 3.97
C ALA A 132 -6.56 -11.10 2.67
N ILE A 133 -7.36 -11.97 2.09
CA ILE A 133 -7.12 -12.67 0.81
C ILE A 133 -8.39 -12.66 -0.04
N GLY A 134 -8.28 -13.07 -1.31
CA GLY A 134 -9.43 -13.17 -2.20
C GLY A 134 -9.90 -11.83 -2.76
N ILE A 135 -9.06 -10.80 -2.67
CA ILE A 135 -9.31 -9.45 -3.18
C ILE A 135 -8.65 -9.33 -4.56
N ARG A 136 -9.31 -8.67 -5.50
CA ARG A 136 -8.68 -8.38 -6.78
C ARG A 136 -7.78 -7.14 -6.71
N ASN A 137 -8.34 -6.00 -6.30
CA ASN A 137 -7.59 -4.73 -6.25
C ASN A 137 -8.23 -3.73 -5.28
N SER A 138 -7.77 -3.72 -4.05
CA SER A 138 -8.16 -2.69 -3.08
C SER A 138 -7.32 -1.43 -3.29
N VAL A 139 -7.98 -0.32 -3.61
CA VAL A 139 -7.36 1.00 -3.81
C VAL A 139 -7.73 2.01 -2.72
N GLY A 140 -8.44 1.58 -1.70
CA GLY A 140 -8.80 2.39 -0.56
C GLY A 140 -9.07 1.55 0.67
N HIS A 141 -8.43 1.89 1.79
CA HIS A 141 -8.74 1.31 3.09
C HIS A 141 -8.58 2.33 4.22
N ALA A 142 -9.32 2.12 5.29
CA ALA A 142 -9.28 2.95 6.48
C ALA A 142 -9.64 2.14 7.72
N PHE A 143 -9.24 2.65 8.87
CA PHE A 143 -9.63 2.09 10.17
C PHE A 143 -10.77 2.90 10.77
N ASN A 144 -11.80 2.23 11.25
CA ASN A 144 -12.86 2.86 11.99
C ASN A 144 -12.27 3.45 13.30
N PRO A 145 -12.39 4.77 13.54
CA PRO A 145 -11.77 5.39 14.69
C PRO A 145 -12.38 4.95 16.04
N LYS A 146 -13.57 4.38 16.03
CA LYS A 146 -14.26 3.93 17.24
C LYS A 146 -13.77 2.57 17.73
N ASP A 147 -13.62 1.61 16.81
CA ASP A 147 -13.32 0.23 17.16
C ASP A 147 -12.06 -0.32 16.50
N GLY A 148 -11.44 0.45 15.59
CA GLY A 148 -10.21 0.06 14.86
C GLY A 148 -10.40 -1.03 13.83
N THR A 149 -11.67 -1.35 13.48
CA THR A 149 -11.95 -2.30 12.39
C THR A 149 -11.42 -1.77 11.07
N LEU A 150 -10.83 -2.64 10.29
CA LEU A 150 -10.38 -2.35 8.94
C LEU A 150 -11.56 -2.40 7.97
N TRP A 151 -11.70 -1.34 7.16
CA TRP A 151 -12.63 -1.27 6.05
C TRP A 151 -11.85 -1.03 4.77
N PHE A 152 -12.20 -1.72 3.69
CA PHE A 152 -11.50 -1.60 2.40
C PHE A 152 -12.42 -1.87 1.22
N THR A 153 -12.09 -1.24 0.09
CA THR A 153 -12.79 -1.45 -1.18
C THR A 153 -12.16 -2.59 -1.96
N ASP A 154 -12.92 -3.21 -2.86
CA ASP A 154 -12.40 -4.10 -3.89
C ASP A 154 -12.95 -3.71 -5.26
N ASN A 155 -12.05 -3.45 -6.19
CA ASN A 155 -12.36 -3.22 -7.59
C ASN A 155 -12.41 -4.58 -8.30
N GLN A 156 -13.59 -4.95 -8.77
CA GLN A 156 -13.86 -6.24 -9.38
C GLN A 156 -13.34 -6.38 -10.84
N VAL A 157 -13.57 -7.51 -11.43
CA VAL A 157 -13.06 -7.93 -12.75
C VAL A 157 -13.54 -7.01 -13.86
N ASP A 158 -12.63 -6.60 -14.76
CA ASP A 158 -12.95 -5.80 -15.92
C ASP A 158 -13.49 -6.67 -17.08
N GLY A 159 -14.31 -6.04 -17.96
CA GLY A 159 -14.76 -6.64 -19.21
C GLY A 159 -15.99 -7.52 -19.12
N MET A 160 -16.70 -7.54 -17.98
CA MET A 160 -17.93 -8.29 -17.79
C MET A 160 -19.21 -7.46 -17.92
N GLY A 161 -19.10 -6.19 -18.32
CA GLY A 161 -20.21 -5.24 -18.44
C GLY A 161 -20.36 -4.37 -17.20
N ASP A 162 -21.36 -3.50 -17.21
CA ASP A 162 -21.50 -2.44 -16.21
C ASP A 162 -22.17 -2.93 -14.90
N GLU A 163 -22.84 -4.08 -14.94
CA GLU A 163 -23.63 -4.58 -13.83
C GLU A 163 -23.04 -5.81 -13.10
N THR A 164 -21.95 -6.40 -13.66
CA THR A 164 -21.40 -7.66 -13.16
C THR A 164 -19.90 -7.74 -13.36
N PRO A 165 -19.12 -8.10 -12.34
CA PRO A 165 -19.49 -8.13 -10.92
C PRO A 165 -19.50 -6.72 -10.31
N PRO A 166 -20.30 -6.48 -9.26
CA PRO A 166 -20.25 -5.22 -8.53
C PRO A 166 -18.94 -5.10 -7.76
N GLY A 167 -18.46 -3.88 -7.53
CA GLY A 167 -17.41 -3.62 -6.55
C GLY A 167 -17.90 -3.87 -5.13
N GLU A 168 -16.98 -4.04 -4.20
CA GLU A 168 -17.29 -4.39 -2.81
C GLU A 168 -16.73 -3.38 -1.82
N LEU A 169 -17.42 -3.24 -0.70
CA LEU A 169 -16.92 -2.64 0.53
C LEU A 169 -16.84 -3.72 1.60
N ASN A 170 -15.64 -4.04 1.99
CA ASN A 170 -15.32 -5.14 2.90
C ASN A 170 -14.95 -4.64 4.29
N LYS A 171 -15.12 -5.51 5.29
CA LYS A 171 -14.77 -5.29 6.69
C LYS A 171 -14.02 -6.50 7.24
N ALA A 172 -12.90 -6.26 7.94
CA ALA A 172 -12.09 -7.27 8.63
C ALA A 172 -11.83 -6.90 10.10
#